data_6c6b10ac40cf8f9e0de010629a300842
#
_entry.id   6c6b10ac40cf8f9e0de010629a300842
#
_cell.length_a   1.000
_cell.length_b   1.000
_cell.length_c   1.000
_cell.angle_alpha   90.00
_cell.angle_beta   90.00
_cell.angle_gamma   90.00
#
_symmetry.space_group_name_H-M   'P 1'
#
loop_
_entity.id
_entity.type
_entity.pdbx_description
1 polymer ?
#
loop_
_entity_poly.entity_id
_entity_poly.type
_entity_poly.pdbx_seq_one_letter_code
_entity_poly.pdbx_strand_id
1 'polypeptide(L)'
;MFDLVAFIPRAVMQGIPLLFGSTGETLTEKSGNLNLGIPGIMYVGGIGGVIGAFLYEQAAGGNMNAFLALFFPLLGCLLGSGLMGALYCFLTVTLRANQNVTGLAMTTFGVGFGNFFGGSLIKLVGADVPSIALSATSGYFRTTLPFASTTGVVGKLLFSYGFLAYLAIAIALLSSYVLRHTRTGLHLRAVGENPATADAAGISIGKYKYAATIIGSMIAGLGGLYYVMDYANGVWSNNGFGDRGWLAIALVIFTIWRPNVGIFSSILFGGLYILYLYLPSSNMAIKELYKMIPYLMTIVVLVITSMRNKRETQPPESLGQSYFREER
;
A
#
# COMPACT_ATOMS: atom_id res chain seq x y z
N MET A 1 -18.96 -17.68 -20.26
CA MET A 1 -19.75 -17.46 -19.02
C MET A 1 -18.82 -16.85 -17.98
N PHE A 2 -19.21 -15.78 -17.30
CA PHE A 2 -18.37 -15.13 -16.27
C PHE A 2 -18.30 -16.04 -15.03
N ASP A 3 -17.10 -16.54 -14.72
CA ASP A 3 -16.89 -17.42 -13.56
C ASP A 3 -16.57 -16.60 -12.31
N LEU A 4 -17.59 -16.36 -11.49
CA LEU A 4 -17.48 -15.63 -10.22
C LEU A 4 -16.56 -16.32 -9.22
N VAL A 5 -16.51 -17.66 -9.21
CA VAL A 5 -15.69 -18.42 -8.26
C VAL A 5 -14.20 -18.27 -8.57
N ALA A 6 -13.84 -18.11 -9.84
CA ALA A 6 -12.47 -17.81 -10.25
C ALA A 6 -12.14 -16.31 -10.18
N PHE A 7 -13.13 -15.44 -10.35
CA PHE A 7 -12.94 -13.98 -10.34
C PHE A 7 -12.67 -13.42 -8.95
N ILE A 8 -13.47 -13.80 -7.94
CA ILE A 8 -13.40 -13.23 -6.59
C ILE A 8 -12.01 -13.41 -5.95
N PRO A 9 -11.37 -14.61 -5.94
CA PRO A 9 -10.03 -14.74 -5.37
C PRO A 9 -8.99 -13.85 -6.07
N ARG A 10 -9.08 -13.71 -7.39
CA ARG A 10 -8.17 -12.82 -8.13
C ARG A 10 -8.41 -11.36 -7.83
N ALA A 11 -9.68 -10.95 -7.64
CA ALA A 11 -10.04 -9.61 -7.20
C ALA A 11 -9.47 -9.29 -5.81
N VAL A 12 -9.55 -10.25 -4.87
CA VAL A 12 -8.94 -10.12 -3.54
C VAL A 12 -7.43 -9.96 -3.67
N MET A 13 -6.75 -10.83 -4.40
CA MET A 13 -5.29 -10.76 -4.59
C MET A 13 -4.84 -9.41 -5.17
N GLN A 14 -5.61 -8.83 -6.09
CA GLN A 14 -5.33 -7.49 -6.62
C GLN A 14 -5.68 -6.37 -5.64
N GLY A 15 -6.67 -6.58 -4.78
CA GLY A 15 -7.12 -5.61 -3.78
C GLY A 15 -6.16 -5.46 -2.59
N ILE A 16 -5.45 -6.52 -2.19
CA ILE A 16 -4.60 -6.49 -0.98
C ILE A 16 -3.49 -5.42 -1.04
N PRO A 17 -2.72 -5.25 -2.13
CA PRO A 17 -1.76 -4.14 -2.23
C PRO A 17 -2.41 -2.77 -2.07
N LEU A 18 -3.62 -2.61 -2.64
CA LEU A 18 -4.40 -1.37 -2.51
C LEU A 18 -4.85 -1.13 -1.07
N LEU A 19 -5.24 -2.20 -0.35
CA LEU A 19 -5.64 -2.12 1.06
C LEU A 19 -4.47 -1.68 1.95
N PHE A 20 -3.28 -2.25 1.76
CA PHE A 20 -2.09 -1.82 2.49
C PHE A 20 -1.75 -0.35 2.20
N GLY A 21 -1.68 0.02 0.92
CA GLY A 21 -1.37 1.38 0.49
C GLY A 21 -2.37 2.40 1.02
N SER A 22 -3.67 2.16 0.85
CA SER A 22 -4.72 3.08 1.31
C SER A 22 -4.84 3.15 2.83
N THR A 23 -4.60 2.05 3.56
CA THR A 23 -4.57 2.05 5.02
C THR A 23 -3.39 2.87 5.55
N GLY A 24 -2.20 2.68 4.97
CA GLY A 24 -1.01 3.45 5.31
C GLY A 24 -1.19 4.94 5.04
N GLU A 25 -1.71 5.28 3.86
CA GLU A 25 -1.96 6.68 3.49
C GLU A 25 -3.07 7.31 4.33
N THR A 26 -4.12 6.57 4.67
CA THR A 26 -5.16 7.06 5.59
C THR A 26 -4.57 7.51 6.93
N LEU A 27 -3.61 6.77 7.49
CA LEU A 27 -2.93 7.18 8.73
C LEU A 27 -2.12 8.46 8.54
N THR A 28 -1.40 8.57 7.43
CA THR A 28 -0.60 9.73 7.06
C THR A 28 -1.49 10.95 6.88
N GLU A 29 -2.53 10.88 6.07
CA GLU A 29 -3.44 11.98 5.79
C GLU A 29 -4.26 12.40 7.02
N LYS A 30 -4.63 11.47 7.91
CA LYS A 30 -5.28 11.81 9.20
C LYS A 30 -4.39 12.61 10.14
N SER A 31 -3.08 12.69 9.90
CA SER A 31 -2.16 13.61 10.58
C SER A 31 -2.05 14.99 9.92
N GLY A 32 -2.71 15.21 8.79
CA GLY A 32 -2.60 16.42 7.97
C GLY A 32 -1.43 16.42 6.96
N ASN A 33 -0.74 15.28 6.78
CA ASN A 33 0.29 15.15 5.75
C ASN A 33 -0.31 14.49 4.49
N LEU A 34 -0.20 15.14 3.35
CA LEU A 34 -0.64 14.63 2.04
C LEU A 34 0.55 13.98 1.32
N ASN A 35 0.60 12.66 1.28
CA ASN A 35 1.76 11.96 0.75
C ASN A 35 1.50 11.29 -0.61
N LEU A 36 1.69 12.03 -1.68
CA LEU A 36 1.67 11.50 -3.05
C LEU A 36 2.88 10.60 -3.38
N GLY A 37 3.77 10.35 -2.40
CA GLY A 37 4.92 9.46 -2.52
C GLY A 37 4.60 7.98 -2.31
N ILE A 38 3.35 7.63 -2.00
CA ILE A 38 2.93 6.24 -1.73
C ILE A 38 3.34 5.26 -2.84
N PRO A 39 3.18 5.55 -4.14
CA PRO A 39 3.62 4.63 -5.18
C PRO A 39 5.12 4.30 -5.09
N GLY A 40 5.96 5.32 -4.84
CA GLY A 40 7.41 5.13 -4.64
C GLY A 40 7.73 4.38 -3.35
N ILE A 41 7.03 4.65 -2.26
CA ILE A 41 7.18 3.97 -0.96
C ILE A 41 6.83 2.49 -1.08
N MET A 42 5.71 2.16 -1.74
CA MET A 42 5.32 0.77 -1.99
C MET A 42 6.37 0.06 -2.87
N TYR A 43 6.91 0.76 -3.85
CA TYR A 43 7.95 0.24 -4.73
C TYR A 43 9.25 -0.07 -3.96
N VAL A 44 9.68 0.86 -3.09
CA VAL A 44 10.86 0.66 -2.22
C VAL A 44 10.62 -0.43 -1.18
N GLY A 45 9.40 -0.54 -0.64
CA GLY A 45 9.01 -1.64 0.23
C GLY A 45 9.12 -3.00 -0.47
N GLY A 46 8.66 -3.08 -1.72
CA GLY A 46 8.77 -4.28 -2.56
C GLY A 46 10.23 -4.68 -2.81
N ILE A 47 11.05 -3.76 -3.32
CA ILE A 47 12.48 -4.05 -3.60
C ILE A 47 13.28 -4.31 -2.32
N GLY A 48 12.98 -3.62 -1.22
CA GLY A 48 13.58 -3.88 0.09
C GLY A 48 13.33 -5.32 0.55
N GLY A 49 12.09 -5.80 0.36
CA GLY A 49 11.73 -7.20 0.61
C GLY A 49 12.46 -8.17 -0.32
N VAL A 50 12.59 -7.85 -1.60
CA VAL A 50 13.37 -8.64 -2.58
C VAL A 50 14.83 -8.75 -2.16
N ILE A 51 15.45 -7.62 -1.76
CA ILE A 51 16.84 -7.61 -1.28
C ILE A 51 16.99 -8.51 -0.06
N GLY A 52 16.09 -8.39 0.93
CA GLY A 52 16.10 -9.23 2.13
C GLY A 52 15.95 -10.73 1.81
N ALA A 53 15.02 -11.09 0.93
CA ALA A 53 14.83 -12.46 0.46
C ALA A 53 16.05 -12.99 -0.29
N PHE A 54 16.59 -12.20 -1.22
CA PHE A 54 17.75 -12.55 -2.03
C PHE A 54 18.98 -12.85 -1.16
N LEU A 55 19.30 -11.96 -0.22
CA LEU A 55 20.44 -12.14 0.70
C LEU A 55 20.27 -13.40 1.55
N TYR A 56 19.05 -13.68 1.98
CA TYR A 56 18.79 -14.89 2.78
C TYR A 56 18.87 -16.16 1.91
N GLU A 57 18.28 -16.20 0.71
CA GLU A 57 18.38 -17.36 -0.20
C GLU A 57 19.84 -17.70 -0.53
N GLN A 58 20.67 -16.68 -0.81
CA GLN A 58 22.10 -16.86 -1.07
C GLN A 58 22.86 -17.39 0.15
N ALA A 59 22.54 -16.89 1.35
CA ALA A 59 23.19 -17.33 2.59
C ALA A 59 22.76 -18.73 3.03
N ALA A 60 21.50 -19.11 2.77
CA ALA A 60 20.94 -20.40 3.20
C ALA A 60 21.39 -21.60 2.34
N GLY A 61 21.86 -21.36 1.10
CA GLY A 61 22.43 -22.42 0.23
C GLY A 61 21.52 -23.63 0.04
N GLY A 62 20.17 -23.45 0.06
CA GLY A 62 19.19 -24.52 -0.08
C GLY A 62 18.57 -25.02 1.22
N ASN A 63 19.18 -24.82 2.37
CA ASN A 63 18.65 -25.16 3.69
C ASN A 63 17.89 -23.99 4.31
N MET A 64 16.69 -23.70 3.80
CA MET A 64 15.90 -22.55 4.22
C MET A 64 15.08 -22.83 5.47
N ASN A 65 15.18 -21.93 6.46
CA ASN A 65 14.30 -21.92 7.63
C ASN A 65 13.09 -21.03 7.34
N ALA A 66 11.88 -21.56 7.53
CA ALA A 66 10.63 -20.86 7.25
C ALA A 66 10.52 -19.50 7.98
N PHE A 67 10.93 -19.41 9.25
CA PHE A 67 10.89 -18.16 10.00
C PHE A 67 11.81 -17.09 9.39
N LEU A 68 13.06 -17.46 9.07
CA LEU A 68 14.03 -16.51 8.50
C LEU A 68 13.66 -16.12 7.07
N ALA A 69 13.06 -17.03 6.30
CA ALA A 69 12.54 -16.77 4.95
C ALA A 69 11.42 -15.74 4.94
N LEU A 70 10.65 -15.62 6.02
CA LEU A 70 9.65 -14.57 6.20
C LEU A 70 10.23 -13.30 6.83
N PHE A 71 11.13 -13.47 7.80
CA PHE A 71 11.69 -12.37 8.61
C PHE A 71 12.52 -11.38 7.78
N PHE A 72 13.49 -11.86 6.98
CA PHE A 72 14.39 -10.98 6.23
C PHE A 72 13.67 -10.14 5.17
N PRO A 73 12.74 -10.67 4.35
CA PRO A 73 11.95 -9.85 3.44
C PRO A 73 11.07 -8.82 4.14
N LEU A 74 10.42 -9.20 5.26
CA LEU A 74 9.64 -8.27 6.06
C LEU A 74 10.50 -7.16 6.64
N LEU A 75 11.66 -7.49 7.20
CA LEU A 75 12.61 -6.52 7.75
C LEU A 75 13.08 -5.54 6.66
N GLY A 76 13.53 -6.05 5.51
CA GLY A 76 13.97 -5.24 4.39
C GLY A 76 12.87 -4.31 3.87
N CYS A 77 11.65 -4.81 3.76
CA CYS A 77 10.47 -4.02 3.37
C CYS A 77 10.19 -2.89 4.37
N LEU A 78 10.10 -3.20 5.67
CA LEU A 78 9.77 -2.23 6.71
C LEU A 78 10.88 -1.17 6.86
N LEU A 79 12.15 -1.56 6.78
CA LEU A 79 13.27 -0.63 6.83
C LEU A 79 13.26 0.31 5.60
N GLY A 80 13.14 -0.24 4.39
CA GLY A 80 13.14 0.55 3.16
C GLY A 80 11.99 1.54 3.12
N SER A 81 10.77 1.09 3.33
CA SER A 81 9.57 1.95 3.32
C SER A 81 9.52 2.92 4.51
N GLY A 82 10.00 2.50 5.69
CA GLY A 82 10.11 3.36 6.86
C GLY A 82 11.12 4.50 6.68
N LEU A 83 12.28 4.21 6.06
CA LEU A 83 13.27 5.24 5.70
C LEU A 83 12.70 6.24 4.68
N MET A 84 11.95 5.77 3.69
CA MET A 84 11.25 6.65 2.75
C MET A 84 10.24 7.55 3.46
N GLY A 85 9.46 7.01 4.39
CA GLY A 85 8.53 7.79 5.21
C GLY A 85 9.24 8.81 6.11
N ALA A 86 10.38 8.44 6.70
CA ALA A 86 11.19 9.35 7.50
C ALA A 86 11.78 10.48 6.66
N LEU A 87 12.29 10.17 5.46
CA LEU A 87 12.79 11.17 4.51
C LEU A 87 11.68 12.13 4.08
N TYR A 88 10.49 11.61 3.75
CA TYR A 88 9.33 12.43 3.42
C TYR A 88 8.98 13.38 4.58
N CYS A 89 8.92 12.89 5.82
CA CYS A 89 8.67 13.72 6.99
C CYS A 89 9.75 14.77 7.22
N PHE A 90 11.01 14.41 7.04
CA PHE A 90 12.11 15.37 7.16
C PHE A 90 11.93 16.54 6.20
N LEU A 91 11.58 16.27 4.96
CA LEU A 91 11.35 17.30 3.96
C LEU A 91 10.08 18.13 4.23
N THR A 92 8.97 17.49 4.58
CA THR A 92 7.66 18.17 4.66
C THR A 92 7.32 18.71 6.03
N VAL A 93 7.75 18.06 7.12
CA VAL A 93 7.44 18.47 8.49
C VAL A 93 8.58 19.32 9.08
N THR A 94 9.84 18.92 8.87
CA THR A 94 11.00 19.65 9.43
C THR A 94 11.40 20.81 8.53
N LEU A 95 11.61 20.58 7.23
CA LEU A 95 11.99 21.61 6.25
C LEU A 95 10.78 22.36 5.69
N ARG A 96 9.55 21.89 5.97
CA ARG A 96 8.29 22.53 5.53
C ARG A 96 8.17 22.70 4.02
N ALA A 97 8.80 21.78 3.26
CA ALA A 97 8.70 21.74 1.81
C ALA A 97 7.26 21.45 1.36
N ASN A 98 6.92 21.85 0.14
CA ASN A 98 5.61 21.59 -0.44
C ASN A 98 5.33 20.07 -0.53
N GLN A 99 4.26 19.63 0.11
CA GLN A 99 3.94 18.21 0.28
C GLN A 99 3.63 17.52 -1.05
N ASN A 100 2.93 18.21 -1.97
CA ASN A 100 2.60 17.65 -3.29
C ASN A 100 3.85 17.41 -4.12
N VAL A 101 4.72 18.44 -4.23
CA VAL A 101 5.97 18.35 -5.00
C VAL A 101 6.90 17.30 -4.40
N THR A 102 7.05 17.29 -3.08
CA THR A 102 7.87 16.29 -2.37
C THR A 102 7.34 14.88 -2.60
N GLY A 103 6.02 14.67 -2.51
CA GLY A 103 5.41 13.37 -2.77
C GLY A 103 5.66 12.86 -4.19
N LEU A 104 5.47 13.70 -5.19
CA LEU A 104 5.76 13.35 -6.60
C LEU A 104 7.24 13.02 -6.82
N ALA A 105 8.15 13.82 -6.23
CA ALA A 105 9.58 13.55 -6.29
C ALA A 105 9.94 12.21 -5.62
N MET A 106 9.34 11.91 -4.46
CA MET A 106 9.51 10.64 -3.75
C MET A 106 8.98 9.45 -4.54
N THR A 107 7.89 9.61 -5.28
CA THR A 107 7.40 8.56 -6.19
C THR A 107 8.42 8.26 -7.29
N THR A 108 8.92 9.28 -7.98
CA THR A 108 9.91 9.13 -9.04
C THR A 108 11.22 8.54 -8.50
N PHE A 109 11.69 9.05 -7.36
CA PHE A 109 12.87 8.52 -6.67
C PHE A 109 12.69 7.04 -6.29
N GLY A 110 11.57 6.69 -5.67
CA GLY A 110 11.30 5.32 -5.22
C GLY A 110 11.24 4.31 -6.36
N VAL A 111 10.60 4.67 -7.47
CA VAL A 111 10.58 3.82 -8.69
C VAL A 111 11.97 3.68 -9.29
N GLY A 112 12.72 4.79 -9.41
CA GLY A 112 14.11 4.77 -9.89
C GLY A 112 15.02 3.92 -9.00
N PHE A 113 14.90 4.07 -7.67
CA PHE A 113 15.65 3.29 -6.70
C PHE A 113 15.36 1.79 -6.83
N GLY A 114 14.08 1.40 -6.91
CA GLY A 114 13.70 0.00 -7.06
C GLY A 114 14.17 -0.60 -8.38
N ASN A 115 14.08 0.13 -9.49
CA ASN A 115 14.58 -0.32 -10.79
C ASN A 115 16.10 -0.46 -10.81
N PHE A 116 16.82 0.47 -10.16
CA PHE A 116 18.29 0.41 -10.04
C PHE A 116 18.75 -0.84 -9.28
N PHE A 117 18.19 -1.07 -8.08
CA PHE A 117 18.56 -2.24 -7.28
C PHE A 117 18.06 -3.54 -7.91
N GLY A 118 16.84 -3.56 -8.48
CA GLY A 118 16.32 -4.70 -9.23
C GLY A 118 17.24 -5.08 -10.39
N GLY A 119 17.67 -4.10 -11.20
CA GLY A 119 18.62 -4.33 -12.28
C GLY A 119 20.01 -4.76 -11.82
N SER A 120 20.48 -4.24 -10.68
CA SER A 120 21.78 -4.60 -10.10
C SER A 120 21.80 -6.04 -9.58
N LEU A 121 20.72 -6.47 -8.90
CA LEU A 121 20.57 -7.86 -8.43
C LEU A 121 20.48 -8.85 -9.58
N ILE A 122 19.80 -8.50 -10.68
CA ILE A 122 19.75 -9.32 -11.91
C ILE A 122 21.16 -9.58 -12.45
N LYS A 123 21.99 -8.55 -12.51
CA LYS A 123 23.38 -8.67 -12.96
C LYS A 123 24.24 -9.55 -12.04
N LEU A 124 24.02 -9.47 -10.72
CA LEU A 124 24.74 -10.30 -9.74
C LEU A 124 24.43 -11.79 -9.89
N VAL A 125 23.21 -12.12 -10.31
CA VAL A 125 22.79 -13.52 -10.55
C VAL A 125 23.29 -14.03 -11.91
N GLY A 126 23.77 -13.14 -12.79
CA GLY A 126 24.17 -13.52 -14.15
C GLY A 126 23.01 -13.98 -15.01
N ALA A 127 21.79 -13.54 -14.69
CA ALA A 127 20.60 -13.93 -15.45
C ALA A 127 20.49 -13.10 -16.73
N ASP A 128 20.28 -13.77 -17.87
CA ASP A 128 20.01 -13.14 -19.17
C ASP A 128 18.58 -12.56 -19.25
N VAL A 129 17.72 -12.84 -18.25
CA VAL A 129 16.33 -12.39 -18.20
C VAL A 129 16.22 -11.16 -17.28
N PRO A 130 15.50 -10.09 -17.65
CA PRO A 130 15.39 -8.87 -16.86
C PRO A 130 14.41 -9.06 -15.65
N SER A 131 14.56 -10.15 -14.91
CA SER A 131 13.75 -10.49 -13.73
C SER A 131 14.55 -11.33 -12.73
N ILE A 132 14.23 -11.15 -11.44
CA ILE A 132 14.73 -12.01 -10.36
C ILE A 132 13.59 -12.89 -9.90
N ALA A 133 13.82 -14.19 -9.81
CA ALA A 133 12.85 -15.14 -9.28
C ALA A 133 13.30 -15.66 -7.91
N LEU A 134 12.51 -15.36 -6.88
CA LEU A 134 12.68 -15.81 -5.49
C LEU A 134 11.55 -16.79 -5.13
N SER A 135 11.41 -17.82 -5.95
CA SER A 135 10.29 -18.77 -5.86
C SER A 135 10.28 -19.56 -4.55
N ALA A 136 11.46 -19.86 -3.99
CA ALA A 136 11.58 -20.57 -2.73
C ALA A 136 11.03 -19.74 -1.56
N THR A 137 11.47 -18.48 -1.42
CA THR A 137 10.94 -17.54 -0.40
C THR A 137 9.46 -17.27 -0.61
N SER A 138 9.03 -17.01 -1.86
CA SER A 138 7.62 -16.80 -2.20
C SER A 138 6.72 -17.97 -1.76
N GLY A 139 7.22 -19.20 -1.85
CA GLY A 139 6.50 -20.39 -1.39
C GLY A 139 6.07 -20.30 0.08
N TYR A 140 6.91 -19.78 0.96
CA TYR A 140 6.58 -19.55 2.38
C TYR A 140 5.50 -18.46 2.57
N PHE A 141 5.55 -17.38 1.80
CA PHE A 141 4.53 -16.32 1.85
C PHE A 141 3.16 -16.80 1.38
N ARG A 142 3.12 -17.66 0.38
CA ARG A 142 1.90 -18.18 -0.26
C ARG A 142 1.33 -19.42 0.42
N THR A 143 1.90 -19.84 1.55
CA THR A 143 1.35 -20.97 2.31
C THR A 143 -0.10 -20.65 2.72
N THR A 144 -1.02 -21.46 2.23
CA THR A 144 -2.46 -21.33 2.51
C THR A 144 -2.81 -21.97 3.84
N LEU A 145 -3.92 -21.53 4.43
CA LEU A 145 -4.42 -22.16 5.65
C LEU A 145 -4.89 -23.61 5.39
N PRO A 146 -4.67 -24.54 6.34
CA PRO A 146 -4.99 -25.96 6.14
C PRO A 146 -6.47 -26.23 5.83
N PHE A 147 -7.37 -25.29 6.18
CA PHE A 147 -8.81 -25.40 5.92
C PHE A 147 -9.20 -25.05 4.47
N ALA A 148 -8.29 -24.51 3.66
CA ALA A 148 -8.59 -24.08 2.29
C ALA A 148 -9.03 -25.23 1.38
N SER A 149 -8.47 -26.44 1.58
CA SER A 149 -8.79 -27.63 0.78
C SER A 149 -10.03 -28.39 1.28
N THR A 150 -10.39 -28.27 2.55
CA THR A 150 -11.44 -29.09 3.18
C THR A 150 -12.83 -28.48 3.11
N THR A 151 -12.95 -27.15 2.97
CA THR A 151 -14.22 -26.42 3.02
C THR A 151 -14.82 -26.05 1.65
N GLY A 152 -14.40 -26.72 0.58
CA GLY A 152 -14.96 -26.56 -0.77
C GLY A 152 -14.86 -25.14 -1.33
N VAL A 153 -15.98 -24.58 -1.83
CA VAL A 153 -16.01 -23.23 -2.43
C VAL A 153 -15.70 -22.14 -1.42
N VAL A 154 -16.20 -22.26 -0.19
CA VAL A 154 -15.94 -21.27 0.89
C VAL A 154 -14.44 -21.25 1.25
N GLY A 155 -13.79 -22.41 1.27
CA GLY A 155 -12.36 -22.52 1.50
C GLY A 155 -11.55 -21.79 0.44
N LYS A 156 -11.92 -21.97 -0.82
CA LYS A 156 -11.28 -21.26 -1.94
C LYS A 156 -11.48 -19.74 -1.89
N LEU A 157 -12.63 -19.29 -1.44
CA LEU A 157 -12.95 -17.86 -1.41
C LEU A 157 -12.33 -17.13 -0.20
N LEU A 158 -12.19 -17.80 0.97
CA LEU A 158 -11.79 -17.15 2.21
C LEU A 158 -10.43 -17.60 2.75
N PHE A 159 -9.98 -18.84 2.48
CA PHE A 159 -8.81 -19.43 3.13
C PHE A 159 -7.65 -19.77 2.21
N SER A 160 -7.72 -19.43 0.92
CA SER A 160 -6.68 -19.74 -0.07
C SER A 160 -5.66 -18.63 -0.32
N TYR A 161 -5.50 -17.71 0.63
CA TYR A 161 -4.55 -16.60 0.52
C TYR A 161 -3.36 -16.81 1.45
N GLY A 162 -2.22 -16.19 1.11
CA GLY A 162 -1.07 -16.10 1.97
C GLY A 162 -1.34 -15.26 3.24
N PHE A 163 -0.50 -15.43 4.25
CA PHE A 163 -0.71 -14.76 5.54
C PHE A 163 -0.74 -13.22 5.46
N LEU A 164 -0.04 -12.62 4.50
CA LEU A 164 -0.05 -11.16 4.30
C LEU A 164 -1.45 -10.62 3.95
N ALA A 165 -2.30 -11.41 3.28
CA ALA A 165 -3.66 -10.98 2.99
C ALA A 165 -4.49 -10.82 4.27
N TYR A 166 -4.38 -11.75 5.21
CA TYR A 166 -5.04 -11.65 6.52
C TYR A 166 -4.42 -10.57 7.38
N LEU A 167 -3.10 -10.40 7.31
CA LEU A 167 -2.39 -9.31 7.99
C LEU A 167 -2.87 -7.93 7.50
N ALA A 168 -3.14 -7.77 6.20
CA ALA A 168 -3.70 -6.53 5.65
C ALA A 168 -5.06 -6.19 6.27
N ILE A 169 -5.95 -7.18 6.36
CA ILE A 169 -7.27 -7.02 6.97
C ILE A 169 -7.12 -6.70 8.47
N ALA A 170 -6.26 -7.41 9.18
CA ALA A 170 -6.00 -7.17 10.60
C ALA A 170 -5.44 -5.76 10.86
N ILE A 171 -4.48 -5.30 10.04
CA ILE A 171 -3.92 -3.94 10.12
C ILE A 171 -4.98 -2.88 9.80
N ALA A 172 -5.83 -3.09 8.81
CA ALA A 172 -6.91 -2.16 8.48
C ALA A 172 -7.94 -2.03 9.63
N LEU A 173 -8.33 -3.14 10.24
CA LEU A 173 -9.21 -3.17 11.41
C LEU A 173 -8.55 -2.51 12.63
N LEU A 174 -7.29 -2.84 12.91
CA LEU A 174 -6.52 -2.25 14.02
C LEU A 174 -6.35 -0.73 13.82
N SER A 175 -5.99 -0.29 12.62
CA SER A 175 -5.88 1.14 12.29
C SER A 175 -7.19 1.87 12.47
N SER A 176 -8.30 1.26 12.04
CA SER A 176 -9.64 1.81 12.26
C SER A 176 -9.99 1.90 13.74
N TYR A 177 -9.66 0.86 14.51
CA TYR A 177 -9.86 0.85 15.96
C TYR A 177 -9.05 1.93 16.67
N VAL A 178 -7.73 2.01 16.36
CA VAL A 178 -6.83 3.03 16.94
C VAL A 178 -7.35 4.42 16.64
N LEU A 179 -7.69 4.73 15.39
CA LEU A 179 -8.19 6.04 14.99
C LEU A 179 -9.48 6.45 15.69
N ARG A 180 -10.37 5.48 16.03
CA ARG A 180 -11.69 5.80 16.58
C ARG A 180 -11.77 5.72 18.09
N HIS A 181 -11.04 4.78 18.72
CA HIS A 181 -11.27 4.39 20.11
C HIS A 181 -10.08 4.69 21.03
N THR A 182 -8.95 5.23 20.53
CA THR A 182 -7.78 5.50 21.37
C THR A 182 -7.50 6.99 21.50
N ARG A 183 -6.83 7.37 22.61
CA ARG A 183 -6.32 8.75 22.82
C ARG A 183 -5.32 9.16 21.73
N THR A 184 -4.46 8.22 21.31
CA THR A 184 -3.49 8.46 20.23
C THR A 184 -4.18 8.79 18.90
N GLY A 185 -5.24 8.05 18.55
CA GLY A 185 -6.03 8.33 17.37
C GLY A 185 -6.80 9.66 17.45
N LEU A 186 -7.28 10.03 18.65
CA LEU A 186 -7.92 11.33 18.88
C LEU A 186 -6.91 12.48 18.66
N HIS A 187 -5.72 12.39 19.28
CA HIS A 187 -4.67 13.39 19.10
C HIS A 187 -4.23 13.49 17.64
N LEU A 188 -4.06 12.36 16.96
CA LEU A 188 -3.71 12.32 15.55
C LEU A 188 -4.72 13.09 14.68
N ARG A 189 -6.01 12.82 14.88
CA ARG A 189 -7.08 13.54 14.16
C ARG A 189 -7.12 15.02 14.52
N ALA A 190 -6.91 15.39 15.79
CA ALA A 190 -6.84 16.79 16.21
C ALA A 190 -5.70 17.53 15.50
N VAL A 191 -4.52 16.90 15.36
CA VAL A 191 -3.38 17.44 14.61
C VAL A 191 -3.72 17.64 13.13
N GLY A 192 -4.48 16.73 12.52
CA GLY A 192 -4.88 16.86 11.12
C GLY A 192 -6.02 17.85 10.89
N GLU A 193 -6.93 18.03 11.84
CA GLU A 193 -8.04 18.99 11.71
C GLU A 193 -7.58 20.43 12.00
N ASN A 194 -6.94 20.65 13.16
CA ASN A 194 -6.45 21.98 13.53
C ASN A 194 -5.14 21.88 14.33
N PRO A 195 -3.99 21.97 13.67
CA PRO A 195 -2.70 21.87 14.33
C PRO A 195 -2.45 22.99 15.35
N ALA A 196 -2.96 24.21 15.11
CA ALA A 196 -2.79 25.32 16.04
C ALA A 196 -3.51 25.06 17.38
N THR A 197 -4.74 24.57 17.34
CA THR A 197 -5.50 24.18 18.52
C THR A 197 -4.87 22.98 19.22
N ALA A 198 -4.37 22.00 18.47
CA ALA A 198 -3.68 20.84 19.02
C ALA A 198 -2.39 21.23 19.77
N ASP A 199 -1.59 22.17 19.21
CA ASP A 199 -0.39 22.69 19.85
C ASP A 199 -0.73 23.50 21.12
N ALA A 200 -1.79 24.31 21.10
CA ALA A 200 -2.29 25.02 22.27
C ALA A 200 -2.73 24.07 23.41
N ALA A 201 -3.23 22.89 23.07
CA ALA A 201 -3.57 21.82 24.01
C ALA A 201 -2.35 20.99 24.48
N GLY A 202 -1.12 21.33 24.07
CA GLY A 202 0.13 20.65 24.44
C GLY A 202 0.41 19.39 23.64
N ILE A 203 -0.29 19.17 22.52
CA ILE A 203 -0.06 17.99 21.65
C ILE A 203 1.12 18.28 20.72
N SER A 204 2.14 17.42 20.75
CA SER A 204 3.33 17.59 19.89
C SER A 204 3.03 17.22 18.43
N ILE A 205 2.79 18.21 17.58
CA ILE A 205 2.43 18.05 16.16
C ILE A 205 3.48 17.23 15.41
N GLY A 206 4.76 17.61 15.55
CA GLY A 206 5.85 16.91 14.85
C GLY A 206 5.90 15.42 15.16
N LYS A 207 5.79 15.03 16.43
CA LYS A 207 5.81 13.61 16.83
C LYS A 207 4.67 12.82 16.20
N TYR A 208 3.45 13.36 16.18
CA TYR A 208 2.29 12.68 15.60
C TYR A 208 2.39 12.58 14.08
N LYS A 209 2.83 13.66 13.39
CA LYS A 209 3.05 13.63 11.95
C LYS A 209 4.13 12.62 11.55
N TYR A 210 5.29 12.62 12.22
CA TYR A 210 6.36 11.66 11.98
C TYR A 210 5.92 10.22 12.23
N ALA A 211 5.34 9.93 13.40
CA ALA A 211 4.88 8.59 13.74
C ALA A 211 3.85 8.05 12.76
N ALA A 212 2.84 8.85 12.42
CA ALA A 212 1.77 8.46 11.50
C ALA A 212 2.32 8.18 10.10
N THR A 213 3.19 9.05 9.58
CA THR A 213 3.74 8.90 8.23
C THR A 213 4.72 7.74 8.13
N ILE A 214 5.61 7.56 9.13
CA ILE A 214 6.56 6.42 9.12
C ILE A 214 5.80 5.10 9.22
N ILE A 215 4.87 4.96 10.18
CA ILE A 215 4.05 3.76 10.32
C ILE A 215 3.19 3.54 9.08
N GLY A 216 2.57 4.61 8.56
CA GLY A 216 1.78 4.56 7.33
C GLY A 216 2.61 4.11 6.13
N SER A 217 3.84 4.61 6.00
CA SER A 217 4.78 4.19 4.95
C SER A 217 5.20 2.72 5.09
N MET A 218 5.45 2.24 6.31
CA MET A 218 5.75 0.83 6.57
C MET A 218 4.57 -0.07 6.17
N ILE A 219 3.34 0.33 6.51
CA ILE A 219 2.13 -0.41 6.12
C ILE A 219 1.98 -0.40 4.59
N ALA A 220 2.14 0.75 3.94
CA ALA A 220 2.07 0.85 2.48
C ALA A 220 3.15 -0.01 1.80
N GLY A 221 4.37 -0.04 2.35
CA GLY A 221 5.47 -0.88 1.86
C GLY A 221 5.14 -2.37 1.83
N LEU A 222 4.38 -2.87 2.82
CA LEU A 222 3.90 -4.26 2.83
C LEU A 222 3.02 -4.58 1.60
N GLY A 223 2.34 -3.60 1.03
CA GLY A 223 1.61 -3.76 -0.23
C GLY A 223 2.54 -4.04 -1.41
N GLY A 224 3.72 -3.42 -1.44
CA GLY A 224 4.77 -3.72 -2.42
C GLY A 224 5.36 -5.12 -2.23
N LEU A 225 5.65 -5.50 -0.98
CA LEU A 225 6.12 -6.85 -0.64
C LEU A 225 5.09 -7.93 -1.02
N TYR A 226 3.81 -7.71 -0.69
CA TYR A 226 2.74 -8.62 -1.08
C TYR A 226 2.67 -8.81 -2.59
N TYR A 227 2.77 -7.71 -3.33
CA TYR A 227 2.75 -7.78 -4.78
C TYR A 227 3.85 -8.70 -5.31
N VAL A 228 5.07 -8.57 -4.83
CA VAL A 228 6.20 -9.39 -5.32
C VAL A 228 6.07 -10.84 -4.83
N MET A 229 5.83 -11.06 -3.54
CA MET A 229 5.90 -12.40 -2.94
C MET A 229 4.65 -13.24 -3.21
N ASP A 230 3.45 -12.66 -3.09
CA ASP A 230 2.19 -13.39 -3.27
C ASP A 230 1.68 -13.32 -4.72
N TYR A 231 1.54 -12.10 -5.27
CA TYR A 231 0.92 -11.91 -6.57
C TYR A 231 1.85 -12.31 -7.74
N ALA A 232 3.09 -11.82 -7.73
CA ALA A 232 4.08 -12.08 -8.77
C ALA A 232 4.90 -13.36 -8.55
N ASN A 233 4.54 -14.20 -7.57
CA ASN A 233 5.21 -15.47 -7.25
C ASN A 233 6.72 -15.36 -6.99
N GLY A 234 7.14 -14.28 -6.32
CA GLY A 234 8.54 -13.99 -6.03
C GLY A 234 9.31 -13.40 -7.21
N VAL A 235 8.64 -13.07 -8.29
CA VAL A 235 9.29 -12.49 -9.47
C VAL A 235 9.29 -10.97 -9.38
N TRP A 236 10.48 -10.37 -9.33
CA TRP A 236 10.66 -8.94 -9.51
C TRP A 236 10.87 -8.60 -10.96
N SER A 237 10.12 -7.67 -11.48
CA SER A 237 10.32 -7.06 -12.79
C SER A 237 10.24 -5.55 -12.68
N ASN A 238 11.12 -4.85 -13.42
CA ASN A 238 11.11 -3.39 -13.44
C ASN A 238 9.76 -2.88 -13.96
N ASN A 239 9.24 -1.85 -13.28
CA ASN A 239 7.91 -1.28 -13.54
C ASN A 239 6.72 -2.25 -13.43
N GLY A 240 6.93 -3.48 -12.90
CA GLY A 240 5.88 -4.50 -12.81
C GLY A 240 4.72 -4.13 -11.87
N PHE A 241 4.97 -3.23 -10.91
CA PHE A 241 3.95 -2.79 -9.96
C PHE A 241 2.84 -1.94 -10.61
N GLY A 242 3.15 -1.25 -11.72
CA GLY A 242 2.20 -0.42 -12.46
C GLY A 242 1.58 0.70 -11.62
N ASP A 243 0.31 1.00 -11.88
CA ASP A 243 -0.40 2.14 -11.27
C ASP A 243 -1.05 1.84 -9.91
N ARG A 244 -0.75 0.68 -9.29
CA ARG A 244 -1.40 0.24 -8.03
C ARG A 244 -1.21 1.22 -6.88
N GLY A 245 -0.06 1.90 -6.82
CA GLY A 245 0.18 2.91 -5.81
C GLY A 245 -0.73 4.14 -5.97
N TRP A 246 -0.98 4.58 -7.19
CA TRP A 246 -1.92 5.67 -7.48
C TRP A 246 -3.35 5.28 -7.17
N LEU A 247 -3.75 4.05 -7.49
CA LEU A 247 -5.06 3.51 -7.12
C LEU A 247 -5.22 3.40 -5.60
N ALA A 248 -4.15 3.12 -4.86
CA ALA A 248 -4.20 3.11 -3.40
C ALA A 248 -4.48 4.50 -2.81
N ILE A 249 -3.88 5.56 -3.37
CA ILE A 249 -4.20 6.96 -2.99
C ILE A 249 -5.66 7.29 -3.34
N ALA A 250 -6.10 6.96 -4.55
CA ALA A 250 -7.48 7.17 -4.97
C ALA A 250 -8.48 6.45 -4.04
N LEU A 251 -8.09 5.27 -3.55
CA LEU A 251 -8.91 4.47 -2.64
C LEU A 251 -9.10 5.15 -1.27
N VAL A 252 -8.17 5.97 -0.80
CA VAL A 252 -8.31 6.73 0.47
C VAL A 252 -9.53 7.64 0.40
N ILE A 253 -9.68 8.35 -0.71
CA ILE A 253 -10.83 9.26 -0.94
C ILE A 253 -12.12 8.45 -1.02
N PHE A 254 -12.10 7.32 -1.77
CA PHE A 254 -13.26 6.43 -1.88
C PHE A 254 -13.71 5.88 -0.53
N THR A 255 -12.78 5.54 0.34
CA THR A 255 -13.08 5.00 1.69
C THR A 255 -13.41 6.06 2.72
N ILE A 256 -13.36 7.34 2.33
CA ILE A 256 -13.65 8.48 3.23
C ILE A 256 -12.74 8.40 4.47
N TRP A 257 -11.44 8.16 4.24
CA TRP A 257 -10.43 8.02 5.32
C TRP A 257 -10.82 7.00 6.41
N ARG A 258 -11.51 5.91 6.04
CA ARG A 258 -11.96 4.85 6.96
C ARG A 258 -11.34 3.51 6.56
N PRO A 259 -10.26 3.04 7.24
CA PRO A 259 -9.56 1.79 6.85
C PRO A 259 -10.46 0.55 6.83
N ASN A 260 -11.46 0.47 7.71
CA ASN A 260 -12.40 -0.66 7.72
C ASN A 260 -13.27 -0.73 6.45
N VAL A 261 -13.65 0.42 5.88
CA VAL A 261 -14.36 0.49 4.59
C VAL A 261 -13.41 0.09 3.47
N GLY A 262 -12.11 0.38 3.64
CA GLY A 262 -11.03 -0.01 2.71
C GLY A 262 -11.00 -1.48 2.37
N ILE A 263 -11.39 -2.36 3.30
CA ILE A 263 -11.39 -3.83 3.08
C ILE A 263 -12.29 -4.20 1.90
N PHE A 264 -13.54 -3.73 1.91
CA PHE A 264 -14.47 -4.02 0.81
C PHE A 264 -14.14 -3.24 -0.45
N SER A 265 -13.77 -1.97 -0.29
CA SER A 265 -13.45 -1.10 -1.42
C SER A 265 -12.20 -1.55 -2.17
N SER A 266 -11.19 -2.06 -1.47
CA SER A 266 -9.98 -2.59 -2.11
C SER A 266 -10.26 -3.83 -2.95
N ILE A 267 -11.14 -4.73 -2.49
CA ILE A 267 -11.57 -5.91 -3.24
C ILE A 267 -12.38 -5.47 -4.48
N LEU A 268 -13.27 -4.50 -4.33
CA LEU A 268 -14.02 -3.93 -5.45
C LEU A 268 -13.08 -3.34 -6.49
N PHE A 269 -12.12 -2.48 -6.08
CA PHE A 269 -11.15 -1.88 -6.99
C PHE A 269 -10.20 -2.90 -7.60
N GLY A 270 -9.77 -3.90 -6.83
CA GLY A 270 -9.01 -5.04 -7.35
C GLY A 270 -9.77 -5.80 -8.44
N GLY A 271 -11.07 -6.01 -8.24
CA GLY A 271 -11.97 -6.59 -9.24
C GLY A 271 -12.11 -5.72 -10.48
N LEU A 272 -12.35 -4.42 -10.32
CA LEU A 272 -12.43 -3.47 -11.44
C LEU A 272 -11.12 -3.42 -12.23
N TYR A 273 -9.98 -3.50 -11.54
CA TYR A 273 -8.66 -3.48 -12.18
C TYR A 273 -8.42 -4.67 -13.10
N ILE A 274 -8.95 -5.86 -12.77
CA ILE A 274 -8.81 -7.07 -13.60
C ILE A 274 -10.02 -7.33 -14.50
N LEU A 275 -11.08 -6.53 -14.40
CA LEU A 275 -12.34 -6.77 -15.10
C LEU A 275 -12.15 -6.87 -16.63
N TYR A 276 -11.22 -6.08 -17.17
CA TYR A 276 -10.91 -6.10 -18.62
C TYR A 276 -10.45 -7.46 -19.15
N LEU A 277 -9.93 -8.35 -18.27
CA LEU A 277 -9.53 -9.71 -18.65
C LEU A 277 -10.71 -10.65 -18.83
N TYR A 278 -11.85 -10.33 -18.23
CA TYR A 278 -13.05 -11.16 -18.20
C TYR A 278 -14.16 -10.64 -19.13
N LEU A 279 -14.04 -9.41 -19.62
CA LEU A 279 -15.00 -8.84 -20.55
C LEU A 279 -14.64 -9.26 -21.98
N PRO A 280 -15.66 -9.65 -22.77
CA PRO A 280 -15.44 -9.98 -24.18
C PRO A 280 -14.96 -8.74 -24.93
N SER A 281 -13.83 -8.83 -25.58
CA SER A 281 -13.31 -7.74 -26.41
C SER A 281 -12.63 -8.32 -27.64
N SER A 282 -13.14 -7.95 -28.81
CA SER A 282 -12.55 -8.30 -30.10
C SER A 282 -11.46 -7.30 -30.56
N ASN A 283 -11.34 -6.15 -29.85
CA ASN A 283 -10.44 -5.07 -30.26
C ASN A 283 -9.57 -4.61 -29.07
N MET A 284 -8.28 -4.34 -29.34
CA MET A 284 -7.31 -3.85 -28.36
C MET A 284 -7.75 -2.51 -27.76
N ALA A 285 -8.33 -1.62 -28.57
CA ALA A 285 -8.82 -0.32 -28.12
C ALA A 285 -9.93 -0.44 -27.04
N ILE A 286 -10.83 -1.42 -27.19
CA ILE A 286 -11.88 -1.67 -26.19
C ILE A 286 -11.27 -2.17 -24.87
N LYS A 287 -10.21 -2.99 -24.92
CA LYS A 287 -9.50 -3.42 -23.71
C LYS A 287 -8.88 -2.27 -22.95
N GLU A 288 -8.26 -1.32 -23.65
CA GLU A 288 -7.69 -0.12 -23.01
C GLU A 288 -8.79 0.74 -22.38
N LEU A 289 -9.95 0.82 -23.01
CA LEU A 289 -11.12 1.53 -22.47
C LEU A 289 -11.63 0.87 -21.17
N TYR A 290 -11.64 -0.45 -21.11
CA TYR A 290 -12.00 -1.17 -19.88
C TYR A 290 -11.00 -0.96 -18.74
N LYS A 291 -9.71 -0.76 -19.00
CA LYS A 291 -8.71 -0.41 -17.98
C LYS A 291 -8.97 0.95 -17.33
N MET A 292 -9.75 1.84 -17.97
CA MET A 292 -10.12 3.13 -17.39
C MET A 292 -11.21 3.01 -16.31
N ILE A 293 -11.93 1.89 -16.22
CA ILE A 293 -13.09 1.71 -15.31
C ILE A 293 -12.76 2.06 -13.86
N PRO A 294 -11.66 1.60 -13.25
CA PRO A 294 -11.33 1.95 -11.85
C PRO A 294 -11.19 3.46 -11.65
N TYR A 295 -10.58 4.16 -12.60
CA TYR A 295 -10.37 5.61 -12.54
C TYR A 295 -11.69 6.39 -12.73
N LEU A 296 -12.55 5.94 -13.65
CA LEU A 296 -13.91 6.49 -13.81
C LEU A 296 -14.72 6.32 -12.53
N MET A 297 -14.65 5.16 -11.88
CA MET A 297 -15.30 4.94 -10.58
C MET A 297 -14.79 5.91 -9.52
N THR A 298 -13.49 6.20 -9.49
CA THR A 298 -12.93 7.20 -8.57
C THR A 298 -13.54 8.58 -8.81
N ILE A 299 -13.64 9.00 -10.08
CA ILE A 299 -14.25 10.29 -10.44
C ILE A 299 -15.72 10.33 -10.01
N VAL A 300 -16.49 9.28 -10.29
CA VAL A 300 -17.92 9.20 -9.90
C VAL A 300 -18.08 9.33 -8.39
N VAL A 301 -17.24 8.64 -7.61
CA VAL A 301 -17.31 8.72 -6.13
C VAL A 301 -16.89 10.10 -5.63
N LEU A 302 -15.86 10.71 -6.22
CA LEU A 302 -15.48 12.10 -5.91
C LEU A 302 -16.64 13.05 -6.12
N VAL A 303 -17.34 12.96 -7.25
CA VAL A 303 -18.52 13.80 -7.54
C VAL A 303 -19.62 13.56 -6.49
N ILE A 304 -19.95 12.29 -6.20
CA ILE A 304 -21.02 11.96 -5.23
C ILE A 304 -20.65 12.44 -3.82
N THR A 305 -19.40 12.25 -3.37
CA THR A 305 -18.96 12.68 -2.03
C THR A 305 -18.91 14.21 -1.92
N SER A 306 -18.49 14.90 -2.99
CA SER A 306 -18.48 16.36 -3.07
C SER A 306 -19.88 16.97 -3.03
N MET A 307 -20.86 16.35 -3.71
CA MET A 307 -22.26 16.79 -3.71
C MET A 307 -22.92 16.63 -2.33
N ARG A 308 -22.53 15.63 -1.54
CA ARG A 308 -23.12 15.37 -0.21
C ARG A 308 -22.70 16.39 0.84
N ASN A 309 -21.62 17.12 0.65
CA ASN A 309 -21.10 18.22 1.48
C ASN A 309 -21.15 17.99 3.02
N LYS A 310 -20.97 16.73 3.47
CA LYS A 310 -20.91 16.38 4.88
C LYS A 310 -19.48 16.46 5.37
N ARG A 311 -19.20 17.15 6.47
CA ARG A 311 -17.86 17.28 7.05
C ARG A 311 -17.19 15.92 7.33
N GLU A 312 -17.98 14.91 7.69
CA GLU A 312 -17.48 13.54 7.91
C GLU A 312 -16.91 12.86 6.67
N THR A 313 -17.26 13.33 5.48
CA THR A 313 -16.82 12.80 4.18
C THR A 313 -15.69 13.60 3.56
N GLN A 314 -15.24 14.66 4.21
CA GLN A 314 -14.18 15.54 3.74
C GLN A 314 -12.81 15.11 4.31
N PRO A 315 -11.70 15.49 3.61
CA PRO A 315 -10.36 15.32 4.15
C PRO A 315 -10.17 16.12 5.44
N PRO A 316 -9.12 15.83 6.23
CA PRO A 316 -8.73 16.69 7.34
C PRO A 316 -8.50 18.13 6.87
N GLU A 317 -8.91 19.11 7.67
CA GLU A 317 -8.92 20.54 7.28
C GLU A 317 -7.52 21.06 6.95
N SER A 318 -6.50 20.62 7.69
CA SER A 318 -5.10 21.02 7.45
C SER A 318 -4.34 20.11 6.49
N LEU A 319 -5.03 19.24 5.73
CA LEU A 319 -4.37 18.32 4.82
C LEU A 319 -3.56 19.07 3.75
N GLY A 320 -2.29 18.72 3.62
CA GLY A 320 -1.39 19.35 2.65
C GLY A 320 -0.81 20.70 3.08
N GLN A 321 -1.19 21.21 4.26
CA GLN A 321 -0.72 22.49 4.78
C GLN A 321 0.46 22.32 5.72
N SER A 322 1.48 23.17 5.57
CA SER A 322 2.59 23.26 6.51
C SER A 322 2.16 24.08 7.72
N TYR A 323 2.53 23.62 8.92
CA TYR A 323 2.22 24.32 10.16
C TYR A 323 3.38 25.21 10.60
N PHE A 324 3.10 26.47 10.86
CA PHE A 324 4.03 27.46 11.38
C PHE A 324 3.55 27.95 12.75
N ARG A 325 4.35 27.71 13.78
CA ARG A 325 3.98 28.08 15.15
C ARG A 325 3.92 29.61 15.37
N GLU A 326 4.65 30.34 14.54
CA GLU A 326 4.79 31.80 14.61
C GLU A 326 3.63 32.56 13.95
N GLU A 327 2.80 31.88 13.16
CA GLU A 327 1.65 32.45 12.44
C GLU A 327 0.31 32.20 13.15
N ARG A 328 0.32 32.20 14.48
CA ARG A 328 -0.88 31.99 15.29
C ARG A 328 -1.76 33.24 15.33
#